data_65e39e493abe3070baa5b3e6e4ba8c00
#
_entry.id   65e39e493abe3070baa5b3e6e4ba8c00
#
_cell.length_a   1.000
_cell.length_b   1.000
_cell.length_c   1.000
_cell.angle_alpha   90.00
_cell.angle_beta   90.00
_cell.angle_gamma   90.00
#
_symmetry.space_group_name_H-M   'P 1'
#
loop_
_entity.id
_entity.type
_entity.pdbx_description
1 polymer ?
#
loop_
_entity_poly.entity_id
_entity_poly.type
_entity_poly.pdbx_seq_one_letter_code
_entity_poly.pdbx_strand_id
1 'polypeptide(L)'
;MFARATWGNFTLSAVFSYSLGNDIFNYQRSVLEGGKNFYNQTTAMVNRWRNEGQVTNVPRISYNDEIGNSRFSDRWIEDGSYLRLRSLNLNYKVPVNFSWLQGLQVWVEANNLFTITKYLGGDPEMSAANAVLYQGIDTGCVAPGRAFTVGLKINL
;
A
#
# COMPACT_ATOMS: atom_id res chain seq x y z
N MET A 1 -5.21 14.53 -4.22
CA MET A 1 -5.22 15.29 -5.51
C MET A 1 -6.31 14.71 -6.38
N PHE A 2 -7.11 15.55 -7.05
CA PHE A 2 -8.20 15.13 -7.95
C PHE A 2 -7.96 15.71 -9.34
N ALA A 3 -8.14 14.90 -10.37
CA ALA A 3 -8.06 15.28 -11.77
C ALA A 3 -9.34 14.85 -12.50
N ARG A 4 -9.86 15.69 -13.37
CA ARG A 4 -11.03 15.38 -14.20
C ARG A 4 -10.84 15.95 -15.60
N ALA A 5 -11.12 15.15 -16.62
CA ALA A 5 -11.13 15.55 -18.01
C ALA A 5 -12.45 15.15 -18.65
N THR A 6 -13.03 16.02 -19.48
CA THR A 6 -14.26 15.72 -20.20
C THR A 6 -14.03 15.97 -21.70
N TRP A 7 -14.38 14.97 -22.51
CA TRP A 7 -14.28 15.03 -23.97
C TRP A 7 -15.55 14.46 -24.61
N GLY A 8 -16.37 15.34 -25.17
CA GLY A 8 -17.69 14.99 -25.68
C GLY A 8 -18.54 14.33 -24.58
N ASN A 9 -18.94 13.07 -24.81
CA ASN A 9 -19.76 12.29 -23.88
C ASN A 9 -18.94 11.50 -22.84
N PHE A 10 -17.61 11.55 -22.90
CA PHE A 10 -16.74 10.86 -21.98
C PHE A 10 -16.28 11.79 -20.85
N THR A 11 -16.26 11.27 -19.64
CA THR A 11 -15.65 11.95 -18.49
C THR A 11 -14.73 10.96 -17.79
N LEU A 12 -13.44 11.30 -17.71
CA LEU A 12 -12.43 10.59 -16.95
C LEU A 12 -12.16 11.36 -15.66
N SER A 13 -12.20 10.66 -14.52
CA SER A 13 -11.86 11.22 -13.22
C SER A 13 -10.82 10.33 -12.54
N ALA A 14 -9.81 10.93 -11.93
CA ALA A 14 -8.77 10.22 -11.20
C ALA A 14 -8.54 10.87 -9.83
N VAL A 15 -8.38 10.05 -8.80
CA VAL A 15 -8.06 10.46 -7.43
C VAL A 15 -6.72 9.88 -7.04
N PHE A 16 -5.79 10.76 -6.67
CA PHE A 16 -4.47 10.38 -6.17
C PHE A 16 -4.35 10.75 -4.70
N SER A 17 -3.71 9.88 -3.90
CA SER A 17 -3.16 10.19 -2.59
C SER A 17 -1.64 10.09 -2.63
N TYR A 18 -0.97 10.90 -1.83
CA TYR A 18 0.47 10.85 -1.69
C TYR A 18 0.88 11.30 -0.30
N SER A 19 1.98 10.80 0.16
CA SER A 19 2.72 11.28 1.33
C SER A 19 4.20 11.30 0.98
N LEU A 20 4.92 12.30 1.47
CA LEU A 20 6.35 12.45 1.22
C LEU A 20 7.07 12.78 2.52
N GLY A 21 8.20 12.12 2.75
CA GLY A 21 9.07 12.37 3.90
C GLY A 21 8.52 11.84 5.23
N ASN A 22 7.59 10.89 5.19
CA ASN A 22 7.14 10.16 6.37
C ASN A 22 7.93 8.87 6.53
N ASP A 23 8.26 8.54 7.78
CA ASP A 23 8.90 7.29 8.15
C ASP A 23 7.89 6.31 8.71
N ILE A 24 8.14 5.02 8.48
CA ILE A 24 7.31 3.91 8.97
C ILE A 24 8.20 2.95 9.75
N PHE A 25 7.80 2.63 10.98
CA PHE A 25 8.37 1.54 11.74
C PHE A 25 7.76 0.21 11.28
N ASN A 26 8.55 -0.59 10.54
CA ASN A 26 8.14 -1.89 10.03
C ASN A 26 8.29 -2.96 11.13
N TYR A 27 7.30 -3.04 12.02
CA TYR A 27 7.30 -4.00 13.11
C TYR A 27 7.25 -5.45 12.59
N GLN A 28 6.49 -5.70 11.51
CA GLN A 28 6.43 -7.03 10.91
C GLN A 28 7.82 -7.51 10.49
N ARG A 29 8.59 -6.65 9.84
CA ARG A 29 9.96 -6.95 9.44
C ARG A 29 10.87 -7.20 10.65
N SER A 30 10.71 -6.44 11.73
CA SER A 30 11.50 -6.64 12.96
C SER A 30 11.26 -8.02 13.58
N VAL A 31 10.03 -8.55 13.46
CA VAL A 31 9.68 -9.92 13.91
C VAL A 31 10.26 -10.99 12.98
N LEU A 32 10.14 -10.79 11.66
CA LEU A 32 10.55 -11.78 10.66
C LEU A 32 12.07 -11.82 10.42
N GLU A 33 12.79 -10.74 10.71
CA GLU A 33 14.24 -10.60 10.50
C GLU A 33 15.04 -10.45 11.82
N GLY A 34 14.36 -10.44 12.96
CA GLY A 34 15.01 -10.37 14.27
C GLY A 34 15.77 -11.64 14.66
N GLY A 35 15.39 -12.79 14.12
CA GLY A 35 16.10 -14.06 14.32
C GLY A 35 16.05 -14.61 15.74
N LYS A 36 15.05 -14.21 16.55
CA LYS A 36 14.96 -14.63 17.97
C LYS A 36 14.18 -15.91 18.22
N ASN A 37 13.30 -16.28 17.27
CA ASN A 37 12.37 -17.39 17.41
C ASN A 37 12.46 -18.32 16.20
N PHE A 38 11.85 -19.50 16.28
CA PHE A 38 11.71 -20.46 15.18
C PHE A 38 10.51 -20.16 14.27
N TYR A 39 10.12 -18.89 14.15
CA TYR A 39 9.08 -18.46 13.23
C TYR A 39 9.59 -18.39 11.79
N ASN A 40 8.68 -18.32 10.84
CA ASN A 40 9.01 -18.05 9.46
C ASN A 40 9.81 -16.74 9.37
N GLN A 41 10.79 -16.72 8.47
CA GLN A 41 11.70 -15.61 8.26
C GLN A 41 11.64 -15.15 6.81
N THR A 42 12.01 -13.91 6.56
CA THR A 42 12.16 -13.43 5.17
C THR A 42 13.38 -14.07 4.51
N THR A 43 13.41 -14.05 3.18
CA THR A 43 14.56 -14.52 2.39
C THR A 43 15.83 -13.70 2.64
N ALA A 44 15.72 -12.48 3.15
CA ALA A 44 16.87 -11.66 3.56
C ALA A 44 17.73 -12.37 4.61
N MET A 45 17.13 -13.19 5.47
CA MET A 45 17.84 -13.95 6.51
C MET A 45 18.77 -15.05 5.96
N VAL A 46 18.66 -15.40 4.68
CA VAL A 46 19.64 -16.30 4.02
C VAL A 46 21.01 -15.65 4.00
N ASN A 47 21.08 -14.32 3.86
CA ASN A 47 22.34 -13.55 3.81
C ASN A 47 22.87 -13.15 5.20
N ARG A 48 22.34 -13.73 6.28
CA ARG A 48 22.81 -13.43 7.64
C ARG A 48 24.28 -13.75 7.82
N TRP A 49 24.93 -13.05 8.72
CA TRP A 49 26.32 -13.33 9.11
C TRP A 49 26.46 -14.75 9.70
N ARG A 50 27.44 -15.49 9.23
CA ARG A 50 27.73 -16.87 9.65
C ARG A 50 29.19 -17.10 10.05
N ASN A 51 30.11 -16.45 9.34
CA ASN A 51 31.55 -16.70 9.49
C ASN A 51 32.33 -15.39 9.51
N GLU A 52 33.49 -15.39 10.17
CA GLU A 52 34.42 -14.29 10.13
C GLU A 52 34.84 -13.94 8.70
N GLY A 53 34.98 -12.65 8.42
CA GLY A 53 35.29 -12.13 7.09
C GLY A 53 34.07 -11.94 6.18
N GLN A 54 32.88 -12.42 6.54
CA GLN A 54 31.68 -12.18 5.77
C GLN A 54 31.16 -10.74 5.96
N VAL A 55 30.97 -10.02 4.85
CA VAL A 55 30.38 -8.67 4.85
C VAL A 55 28.89 -8.80 4.56
N THR A 56 28.04 -8.40 5.50
CA THR A 56 26.57 -8.42 5.37
C THR A 56 25.95 -7.42 6.33
N ASN A 57 24.79 -6.88 5.97
CA ASN A 57 23.97 -6.01 6.82
C ASN A 57 22.96 -6.79 7.68
N VAL A 58 22.92 -8.14 7.56
CA VAL A 58 22.03 -8.99 8.33
C VAL A 58 22.81 -9.69 9.42
N PRO A 59 22.54 -9.43 10.72
CA PRO A 59 23.28 -10.02 11.83
C PRO A 59 23.05 -11.53 11.93
N ARG A 60 23.89 -12.18 12.74
CA ARG A 60 23.71 -13.61 13.07
C ARG A 60 22.40 -13.84 13.81
N ILE A 61 21.82 -15.01 13.64
CA ILE A 61 20.69 -15.46 14.46
C ILE A 61 21.17 -15.72 15.89
N SER A 62 20.39 -15.25 16.85
CA SER A 62 20.57 -15.54 18.27
C SER A 62 19.23 -15.94 18.86
N TYR A 63 19.11 -17.21 19.26
CA TYR A 63 17.88 -17.69 19.91
C TYR A 63 17.62 -16.84 21.16
N ASN A 64 16.36 -16.52 21.41
CA ASN A 64 15.93 -15.66 22.51
C ASN A 64 16.50 -14.23 22.50
N ASP A 65 17.11 -13.82 21.38
CA ASP A 65 17.61 -12.46 21.12
C ASP A 65 18.65 -11.94 22.16
N GLU A 66 19.55 -12.80 22.61
CA GLU A 66 20.59 -12.44 23.59
C GLU A 66 21.46 -11.24 23.14
N ILE A 67 21.64 -11.09 21.82
CA ILE A 67 22.41 -9.98 21.22
C ILE A 67 21.54 -8.76 20.85
N GLY A 68 20.23 -8.83 21.03
CA GLY A 68 19.33 -7.70 20.88
C GLY A 68 19.04 -7.29 19.44
N ASN A 69 19.03 -8.20 18.48
CA ASN A 69 18.76 -7.92 17.05
C ASN A 69 17.37 -7.39 16.77
N SER A 70 16.38 -7.77 17.58
CA SER A 70 14.96 -7.39 17.40
C SER A 70 14.58 -6.16 18.21
N ARG A 71 15.54 -5.49 18.86
CA ARG A 71 15.27 -4.25 19.60
C ARG A 71 14.79 -3.15 18.68
N PHE A 72 14.04 -2.22 19.25
CA PHE A 72 13.66 -0.99 18.56
C PHE A 72 14.94 -0.24 18.11
N SER A 73 15.06 -0.01 16.81
CA SER A 73 16.19 0.68 16.20
C SER A 73 15.80 1.25 14.84
N ASP A 74 16.62 2.12 14.29
CA ASP A 74 16.52 2.70 12.96
C ASP A 74 16.57 1.67 11.83
N ARG A 75 17.12 0.48 12.08
CA ARG A 75 17.11 -0.65 11.14
C ARG A 75 15.70 -1.00 10.62
N TRP A 76 14.69 -0.76 11.43
CA TRP A 76 13.30 -1.08 11.14
C TRP A 76 12.48 0.13 10.70
N ILE A 77 13.12 1.31 10.63
CA ILE A 77 12.51 2.53 10.12
C ILE A 77 12.78 2.61 8.63
N GLU A 78 11.74 2.80 7.84
CA GLU A 78 11.78 2.83 6.39
C GLU A 78 11.08 4.07 5.85
N ASP A 79 11.52 4.53 4.66
CA ASP A 79 10.85 5.61 3.93
C ASP A 79 9.43 5.17 3.54
N GLY A 80 8.45 5.77 4.15
CA GLY A 80 7.02 5.55 3.90
C GLY A 80 6.44 6.43 2.81
N SER A 81 7.26 7.16 2.06
CA SER A 81 6.80 7.99 0.96
C SER A 81 6.12 7.16 -0.13
N TYR A 82 4.97 7.65 -0.62
CA TYR A 82 4.22 6.95 -1.64
C TYR A 82 3.40 7.89 -2.54
N LEU A 83 3.05 7.39 -3.71
CA LEU A 83 2.03 7.92 -4.60
C LEU A 83 1.08 6.79 -4.98
N ARG A 84 -0.22 6.97 -4.74
CA ARG A 84 -1.26 5.97 -5.02
C ARG A 84 -2.33 6.52 -5.94
N LEU A 85 -2.73 5.75 -6.94
CA LEU A 85 -3.97 5.97 -7.68
C LEU A 85 -5.12 5.27 -6.94
N ARG A 86 -5.87 6.06 -6.15
CA ARG A 86 -6.97 5.54 -5.33
C ARG A 86 -8.18 5.14 -6.14
N SER A 87 -8.55 5.97 -7.10
CA SER A 87 -9.73 5.73 -7.94
C SER A 87 -9.49 6.30 -9.33
N LEU A 88 -9.87 5.51 -10.33
CA LEU A 88 -9.95 5.91 -11.72
C LEU A 88 -11.36 5.58 -12.21
N ASN A 89 -12.14 6.58 -12.62
CA ASN A 89 -13.50 6.44 -13.08
C ASN A 89 -13.64 6.96 -14.51
N LEU A 90 -14.14 6.12 -15.39
CA LEU A 90 -14.52 6.49 -16.77
C LEU A 90 -16.05 6.41 -16.87
N ASN A 91 -16.66 7.54 -17.16
CA ASN A 91 -18.09 7.67 -17.36
C ASN A 91 -18.38 8.00 -18.82
N TYR A 92 -19.37 7.33 -19.40
CA TYR A 92 -19.88 7.60 -20.74
C TYR A 92 -21.37 7.94 -20.69
N LYS A 93 -21.74 9.13 -21.18
CA LYS A 93 -23.13 9.53 -21.38
C LYS A 93 -23.57 9.06 -22.75
N VAL A 94 -24.46 8.07 -22.78
CA VAL A 94 -25.02 7.55 -24.03
C VAL A 94 -26.02 8.58 -24.57
N PRO A 95 -25.85 9.07 -25.80
CA PRO A 95 -26.85 9.92 -26.42
C PRO A 95 -28.14 9.10 -26.71
N VAL A 96 -29.20 9.43 -26.03
CA VAL A 96 -30.51 8.77 -26.16
C VAL A 96 -31.53 9.75 -26.72
N ASN A 97 -32.34 9.31 -27.66
CA ASN A 97 -33.39 10.10 -28.33
C ASN A 97 -34.79 9.47 -28.16
N PHE A 98 -35.06 8.90 -26.99
CA PHE A 98 -36.36 8.32 -26.66
C PHE A 98 -37.13 9.27 -25.76
N SER A 99 -38.43 9.46 -26.01
CA SER A 99 -39.28 10.39 -25.23
C SER A 99 -39.46 9.95 -23.76
N TRP A 100 -39.34 8.66 -23.50
CA TRP A 100 -39.49 8.07 -22.17
C TRP A 100 -38.16 7.93 -21.40
N LEU A 101 -36.99 8.12 -22.06
CA LEU A 101 -35.66 7.97 -21.47
C LEU A 101 -34.91 9.30 -21.57
N GLN A 102 -34.76 9.98 -20.43
CA GLN A 102 -34.11 11.30 -20.34
C GLN A 102 -32.58 11.21 -20.30
N GLY A 103 -32.05 10.04 -19.93
CA GLY A 103 -30.61 9.88 -19.93
C GLY A 103 -30.15 8.48 -19.56
N LEU A 104 -29.05 8.07 -20.17
CA LEU A 104 -28.35 6.81 -19.91
C LEU A 104 -26.87 7.08 -19.70
N GLN A 105 -26.31 6.59 -18.60
CA GLN A 105 -24.89 6.68 -18.33
C GLN A 105 -24.35 5.31 -17.98
N VAL A 106 -23.18 4.99 -18.52
CA VAL A 106 -22.40 3.80 -18.20
C VAL A 106 -21.09 4.25 -17.60
N TRP A 107 -20.67 3.63 -16.52
CA TRP A 107 -19.40 3.96 -15.91
C TRP A 107 -18.64 2.71 -15.47
N VAL A 108 -17.32 2.84 -15.50
CA VAL A 108 -16.38 1.84 -14.99
C VAL A 108 -15.47 2.54 -14.00
N GLU A 109 -15.29 1.94 -12.86
CA GLU A 109 -14.39 2.43 -11.80
C GLU A 109 -13.40 1.36 -11.40
N ALA A 110 -12.17 1.76 -11.25
CA ALA A 110 -11.10 0.92 -10.73
C ALA A 110 -10.48 1.60 -9.50
N ASN A 111 -10.40 0.86 -8.39
CA ASN A 111 -9.88 1.34 -7.12
C ASN A 111 -8.55 0.68 -6.77
N ASN A 112 -7.65 1.43 -6.15
CA ASN A 112 -6.33 0.99 -5.69
C ASN A 112 -5.50 0.31 -6.78
N LEU A 113 -5.48 0.88 -8.00
CA LEU A 113 -4.82 0.27 -9.16
C LEU A 113 -3.33 0.06 -8.95
N PHE A 114 -2.63 1.07 -8.43
CA PHE A 114 -1.21 0.96 -8.14
C PHE A 114 -0.79 1.91 -7.01
N THR A 115 0.30 1.53 -6.36
CA THR A 115 1.02 2.35 -5.39
C THR A 115 2.49 2.33 -5.76
N ILE A 116 3.10 3.49 -5.88
CA ILE A 116 4.54 3.67 -6.09
C ILE A 116 5.13 4.04 -4.74
N THR A 117 6.02 3.20 -4.22
CA THR A 117 6.69 3.40 -2.92
C THR A 117 8.01 2.63 -2.89
N LYS A 118 8.91 3.02 -1.99
CA LYS A 118 10.13 2.27 -1.63
C LYS A 118 9.95 1.42 -0.38
N TYR A 119 8.81 1.57 0.28
CA TYR A 119 8.50 0.83 1.49
C TYR A 119 8.47 -0.68 1.23
N LEU A 120 9.09 -1.48 2.11
CA LEU A 120 9.23 -2.93 1.96
C LEU A 120 8.05 -3.71 2.55
N GLY A 121 7.18 -3.07 3.32
CA GLY A 121 5.97 -3.67 3.87
C GLY A 121 4.83 -3.77 2.85
N GLY A 122 3.67 -4.21 3.32
CA GLY A 122 2.50 -4.45 2.48
C GLY A 122 1.84 -3.17 1.94
N ASP A 123 1.78 -2.12 2.74
CA ASP A 123 1.12 -0.86 2.38
C ASP A 123 1.67 0.31 3.23
N PRO A 124 2.18 1.39 2.61
CA PRO A 124 2.71 2.55 3.33
C PRO A 124 1.65 3.40 4.04
N GLU A 125 0.36 3.21 3.77
CA GLU A 125 -0.74 3.91 4.45
C GLU A 125 -1.26 3.17 5.68
N MET A 126 -0.76 1.96 5.96
CA MET A 126 -1.23 1.16 7.09
C MET A 126 -0.70 1.68 8.42
N SER A 127 -1.54 1.57 9.43
CA SER A 127 -1.20 1.87 10.83
C SER A 127 -1.72 0.76 11.73
N ALA A 128 -1.02 0.47 12.81
CA ALA A 128 -1.35 -0.61 13.74
C ALA A 128 -2.74 -0.46 14.37
N ALA A 129 -3.22 0.77 14.52
CA ALA A 129 -4.57 1.09 14.97
C ALA A 129 -5.00 2.50 14.50
N ASN A 130 -6.31 2.79 14.62
CA ASN A 130 -6.89 4.08 14.22
C ASN A 130 -6.57 5.24 15.19
N ALA A 131 -5.70 5.05 16.17
CA ALA A 131 -5.30 6.08 17.11
C ALA A 131 -4.00 6.75 16.65
N VAL A 132 -3.86 8.04 16.90
CA VAL A 132 -2.70 8.87 16.49
C VAL A 132 -1.37 8.29 16.98
N LEU A 133 -1.35 7.69 18.18
CA LEU A 133 -0.17 7.07 18.78
C LEU A 133 0.38 5.86 17.99
N TYR A 134 -0.41 5.28 17.10
CA TYR A 134 -0.02 4.09 16.32
C TYR A 134 0.20 4.40 14.84
N GLN A 135 0.12 5.68 14.46
CA GLN A 135 0.43 6.09 13.08
C GLN A 135 1.90 5.83 12.77
N GLY A 136 2.15 5.33 11.56
CA GLY A 136 3.51 4.99 11.13
C GLY A 136 4.08 3.71 11.74
N ILE A 137 3.25 2.85 12.36
CA ILE A 137 3.65 1.52 12.83
C ILE A 137 2.93 0.48 11.97
N ASP A 138 3.66 -0.32 11.21
CA ASP A 138 3.12 -1.43 10.42
C ASP A 138 3.29 -2.75 11.16
N THR A 139 2.17 -3.35 11.57
CA THR A 139 2.11 -4.66 12.24
C THR A 139 1.80 -5.82 11.28
N GLY A 140 1.85 -5.58 9.96
CA GLY A 140 1.53 -6.58 8.95
C GLY A 140 0.04 -6.65 8.61
N CYS A 141 -0.64 -5.52 8.62
CA CYS A 141 -2.03 -5.44 8.18
C CYS A 141 -2.15 -5.74 6.68
N VAL A 142 -3.29 -6.32 6.30
CA VAL A 142 -3.55 -6.65 4.88
C VAL A 142 -3.84 -5.37 4.10
N ALA A 143 -3.08 -5.14 3.04
CA ALA A 143 -3.28 -4.01 2.14
C ALA A 143 -4.65 -4.08 1.44
N PRO A 144 -5.31 -2.93 1.17
CA PRO A 144 -6.57 -2.91 0.45
C PRO A 144 -6.39 -3.46 -0.97
N GLY A 145 -7.28 -4.38 -1.35
CA GLY A 145 -7.26 -5.01 -2.67
C GLY A 145 -7.63 -4.04 -3.80
N ARG A 146 -7.28 -4.43 -5.03
CA ARG A 146 -7.81 -3.78 -6.24
C ARG A 146 -9.26 -4.17 -6.42
N ALA A 147 -10.10 -3.20 -6.77
CA ALA A 147 -11.52 -3.43 -7.04
C ALA A 147 -11.90 -2.80 -8.37
N PHE A 148 -12.75 -3.49 -9.13
CA PHE A 148 -13.33 -3.00 -10.38
C PHE A 148 -14.85 -3.02 -10.26
N THR A 149 -15.47 -1.92 -10.58
CA THR A 149 -16.93 -1.75 -10.53
C THR A 149 -17.43 -1.24 -11.87
N VAL A 150 -18.50 -1.81 -12.35
CA VAL A 150 -19.23 -1.34 -13.55
C VAL A 150 -20.62 -0.96 -13.10
N GLY A 151 -21.10 0.18 -13.55
CA GLY A 151 -22.42 0.67 -13.20
C GLY A 151 -23.16 1.28 -14.39
N LEU A 152 -24.49 1.25 -14.27
CA LEU A 152 -25.43 1.82 -15.22
C LEU A 152 -26.36 2.77 -14.45
N LYS A 153 -26.57 3.96 -14.98
CA LYS A 153 -27.56 4.92 -14.47
C LYS A 153 -28.55 5.26 -15.56
N ILE A 154 -29.83 5.04 -15.26
CA ILE A 154 -30.96 5.33 -16.14
C ILE A 154 -31.79 6.44 -15.50
N ASN A 155 -32.07 7.51 -16.26
CA ASN A 155 -32.98 8.57 -15.86
C ASN A 155 -34.20 8.46 -16.78
N LEU A 156 -35.39 8.25 -16.19
CA LEU A 156 -36.69 8.14 -16.83
C LEU A 156 -37.40 9.48 -16.82
#